data_18070e357851ccc212cfede04442b15a
#
_entry.id   18070e357851ccc212cfede04442b15a
#
_cell.length_a   1.000
_cell.length_b   1.000
_cell.length_c   1.000
_cell.angle_alpha   90.00
_cell.angle_beta   90.00
_cell.angle_gamma   90.00
#
_symmetry.space_group_name_H-M   'P 1'
#
loop_
_entity.id
_entity.type
_entity.pdbx_description
1 polymer ?
#
loop_
_entity_poly.entity_id
_entity_poly.type
_entity_poly.pdbx_seq_one_letter_code
_entity_poly.pdbx_strand_id
1 'polypeptide(L)'
;MKKYILVLASAALMFSGCGEESKESLDTSAVSLSTNEIVSGSEGGNFDVTVTSSEDWRISGISDWVSTDKTGGKSGEKVTFKVEPSSSMVSDSVYFKIFAGSAVQKVKVKIAAGQVISLESDDKVELSSDANAIVVKLKTNIENLEYDFTDGGADWISFDQRSDAFGFTTLRFNVKRSKSFTARTSDIVLKGLNGRDIKINVTQAQRDTILCDNPAIVKGLDADNAIKLVLKSNVTPFIEFESSWLTKVSEIPGSKAADGLTDYTYVFSAPESKGSRVAVLNCHKDNADGIIMRQFSIKQQNPHPILVNITDANLRNELSKQGWILTSGESTECEVVDAGLTSTTLTLSGEYYYGLQATVIDGLGGFPELAELILNKSRTVRTIDLTGCNKLKTVQAKTYSMLENVIFADSPVETFSLGDPSDSGLDSKSLTISGSKIKSIDVTCNSWMIAYGYEKCESLDVSGCPALTTLKAKREASSYNGAQCTMKTIYVSAAQKAAIEAGTITVEKSELSSYVVK
;
A
#
# COMPACT_ATOMS: atom_id res chain seq x y z
N MET A 1 -20.61 43.68 34.75
CA MET A 1 -21.63 44.55 35.42
C MET A 1 -21.67 44.22 36.91
N LYS A 2 -21.76 45.25 37.68
CA LYS A 2 -21.92 45.40 39.13
C LYS A 2 -20.64 45.45 39.96
N LYS A 3 -20.20 46.69 40.13
CA LYS A 3 -19.37 47.20 41.22
C LYS A 3 -20.13 47.14 42.53
N TYR A 4 -19.48 46.73 43.61
CA TYR A 4 -19.88 47.10 44.95
C TYR A 4 -18.74 47.79 45.64
N ILE A 5 -18.93 49.07 45.89
CA ILE A 5 -18.19 49.95 46.79
C ILE A 5 -18.80 49.74 48.17
N LEU A 6 -17.97 49.39 49.17
CA LEU A 6 -18.40 49.45 50.57
C LEU A 6 -17.55 50.48 51.29
N VAL A 7 -18.19 51.57 51.61
CA VAL A 7 -17.69 52.65 52.50
C VAL A 7 -17.97 52.20 53.93
N LEU A 8 -16.93 52.21 54.78
CA LEU A 8 -17.10 52.07 56.22
C LEU A 8 -16.67 53.34 56.91
N ALA A 9 -17.68 53.98 57.50
CA ALA A 9 -17.51 55.20 58.28
C ALA A 9 -16.92 54.94 59.65
N SER A 10 -16.00 55.81 60.02
CA SER A 10 -15.40 55.89 61.36
C SER A 10 -16.40 56.47 62.36
N ALA A 11 -16.57 55.74 63.48
CA ALA A 11 -17.23 56.30 64.68
C ALA A 11 -16.19 56.46 65.76
N ALA A 12 -15.91 57.70 66.10
CA ALA A 12 -15.12 58.08 67.29
C ALA A 12 -16.04 58.04 68.52
N LEU A 13 -15.66 57.27 69.51
CA LEU A 13 -16.24 57.37 70.86
C LEU A 13 -15.18 57.83 71.85
N MET A 14 -15.32 59.07 72.30
CA MET A 14 -14.61 59.57 73.45
C MET A 14 -15.25 59.03 74.76
N PHE A 15 -14.42 58.44 75.58
CA PHE A 15 -14.72 58.28 77.02
C PHE A 15 -13.61 58.94 77.82
N SER A 16 -13.98 60.00 78.53
CA SER A 16 -13.22 60.56 79.63
C SER A 16 -13.52 59.77 80.91
N GLY A 17 -12.46 59.23 81.49
CA GLY A 17 -12.51 58.64 82.83
C GLY A 17 -11.20 58.92 83.55
N CYS A 18 -11.31 59.73 84.55
CA CYS A 18 -10.22 60.12 85.47
C CYS A 18 -9.99 58.99 86.46
N GLY A 19 -8.70 58.71 86.79
CA GLY A 19 -8.34 57.91 87.96
C GLY A 19 -6.99 57.20 87.95
N GLU A 20 -6.12 57.69 88.80
CA GLU A 20 -4.95 57.06 89.43
C GLU A 20 -3.69 56.88 88.62
N GLU A 21 -2.69 57.62 89.09
CA GLU A 21 -1.27 57.49 88.73
C GLU A 21 -0.70 56.13 89.11
N SER A 22 -0.57 55.21 88.18
CA SER A 22 0.48 54.21 88.21
C SER A 22 1.58 54.72 87.30
N LYS A 23 2.81 54.79 87.82
CA LYS A 23 4.01 55.03 87.01
C LYS A 23 4.22 53.81 86.12
N GLU A 24 3.52 53.76 85.00
CA GLU A 24 3.96 52.95 83.88
C GLU A 24 5.21 53.56 83.33
N SER A 25 6.36 52.86 83.48
CA SER A 25 7.53 53.14 82.71
C SER A 25 7.14 53.08 81.23
N LEU A 26 7.13 54.26 80.63
CA LEU A 26 6.93 54.35 79.15
C LEU A 26 8.02 53.42 78.56
N ASP A 27 7.53 52.33 78.01
CA ASP A 27 8.39 51.44 77.20
C ASP A 27 8.87 52.23 75.98
N THR A 28 10.10 52.74 76.03
CA THR A 28 10.73 53.54 75.00
C THR A 28 11.40 52.63 73.94
N SER A 29 11.07 51.35 73.94
CA SER A 29 11.62 50.43 72.97
C SER A 29 11.28 50.85 71.58
N ALA A 30 12.27 50.99 70.72
CA ALA A 30 12.12 51.38 69.34
C ALA A 30 13.04 50.51 68.46
N VAL A 31 12.51 50.12 67.31
CA VAL A 31 13.26 49.44 66.28
C VAL A 31 12.85 49.96 64.90
N SER A 32 13.82 50.33 64.07
CA SER A 32 13.65 50.77 62.69
C SER A 32 14.65 50.06 61.78
N LEU A 33 14.26 49.85 60.57
CA LEU A 33 15.03 49.06 59.58
C LEU A 33 15.30 49.96 58.35
N SER A 34 16.48 49.78 57.74
CA SER A 34 16.82 50.47 56.48
C SER A 34 15.87 50.11 55.35
N THR A 35 15.28 48.91 55.39
CA THR A 35 14.19 48.44 54.51
C THR A 35 13.32 47.44 55.23
N ASN A 36 12.01 47.47 54.94
CA ASN A 36 11.00 46.48 55.44
C ASN A 36 10.65 45.44 54.40
N GLU A 37 11.23 45.55 53.16
CA GLU A 37 10.99 44.62 52.09
C GLU A 37 12.28 44.35 51.30
N ILE A 38 12.59 43.11 51.12
CA ILE A 38 13.64 42.59 50.27
C ILE A 38 12.95 41.95 49.08
N VAL A 39 13.31 42.33 47.83
CA VAL A 39 12.82 41.74 46.61
C VAL A 39 14.03 41.13 45.89
N SER A 40 14.06 39.80 45.86
CA SER A 40 15.07 39.02 45.15
C SER A 40 14.60 38.57 43.79
N GLY A 41 15.47 38.54 42.80
CA GLY A 41 15.29 37.78 41.59
C GLY A 41 15.29 36.27 41.86
N SER A 42 15.02 35.48 40.85
CA SER A 42 15.02 34.00 40.95
C SER A 42 16.38 33.42 41.33
N GLU A 43 17.48 34.14 41.06
CA GLU A 43 18.85 33.69 41.34
C GLU A 43 19.27 33.86 42.82
N GLY A 44 18.38 34.42 43.65
CA GLY A 44 18.70 34.69 45.03
C GLY A 44 19.67 35.85 45.20
N GLY A 45 20.42 35.80 46.30
CA GLY A 45 21.45 36.81 46.61
C GLY A 45 21.56 37.17 48.07
N ASN A 46 22.48 38.10 48.40
CA ASN A 46 22.68 38.61 49.74
C ASN A 46 22.15 40.05 49.85
N PHE A 47 21.39 40.32 50.89
CA PHE A 47 20.71 41.59 51.10
C PHE A 47 20.94 42.09 52.50
N ASP A 48 21.55 43.28 52.65
CA ASP A 48 21.84 43.85 53.95
C ASP A 48 20.68 44.71 54.45
N VAL A 49 20.30 44.50 55.69
CA VAL A 49 19.34 45.34 56.43
C VAL A 49 20.02 45.92 57.64
N THR A 50 20.14 47.25 57.74
CA THR A 50 20.66 47.94 58.92
C THR A 50 19.53 48.07 59.95
N VAL A 51 19.81 47.66 61.20
CA VAL A 51 18.86 47.70 62.30
C VAL A 51 19.27 48.82 63.24
N THR A 52 18.43 49.82 63.45
CA THR A 52 18.60 50.87 64.43
C THR A 52 17.54 50.63 65.52
N SER A 53 18.06 50.49 66.74
CA SER A 53 17.23 50.12 67.89
C SER A 53 17.65 50.82 69.19
N SER A 54 16.76 50.90 70.12
CA SER A 54 17.03 51.43 71.48
C SER A 54 17.74 50.44 72.37
N GLU A 55 17.68 49.16 72.06
CA GLU A 55 18.27 48.04 72.81
C GLU A 55 18.87 47.01 71.81
N ASP A 56 19.62 46.01 72.36
CA ASP A 56 20.11 44.92 71.54
C ASP A 56 18.92 44.22 70.82
N TRP A 57 19.07 44.04 69.55
CA TRP A 57 17.99 43.44 68.72
C TRP A 57 18.23 41.94 68.49
N ARG A 58 17.17 41.22 68.24
CA ARG A 58 17.15 39.80 67.81
C ARG A 58 16.20 39.59 66.67
N ILE A 59 16.50 38.60 65.81
CA ILE A 59 15.69 38.22 64.68
C ILE A 59 15.04 36.86 64.91
N SER A 60 13.81 36.71 64.45
CA SER A 60 13.07 35.45 64.46
C SER A 60 12.32 35.30 63.14
N GLY A 61 12.44 34.12 62.54
CA GLY A 61 11.79 33.68 61.31
C GLY A 61 12.38 32.35 60.90
N ILE A 62 11.61 31.54 60.20
CA ILE A 62 12.05 30.26 59.66
C ILE A 62 11.67 30.23 58.18
N SER A 63 12.64 29.85 57.39
CA SER A 63 12.46 29.61 55.96
C SER A 63 13.49 28.62 55.46
N ASP A 64 13.14 27.77 54.53
CA ASP A 64 14.07 26.80 53.91
C ASP A 64 14.96 27.47 52.84
N TRP A 65 14.54 28.67 52.38
CA TRP A 65 15.21 29.38 51.29
C TRP A 65 15.76 30.77 51.67
N VAL A 66 15.58 31.21 52.93
CA VAL A 66 16.22 32.41 53.47
C VAL A 66 16.89 32.11 54.77
N SER A 67 18.16 32.45 54.86
CA SER A 67 18.93 32.41 56.10
C SER A 67 19.51 33.78 56.42
N THR A 68 19.91 33.99 57.70
CA THR A 68 20.56 35.22 58.14
C THR A 68 21.96 34.91 58.70
N ASP A 69 22.92 35.81 58.50
CA ASP A 69 24.30 35.69 58.98
C ASP A 69 24.42 35.75 60.52
N LYS A 70 23.41 36.37 61.16
CA LYS A 70 23.33 36.48 62.61
C LYS A 70 21.88 36.53 63.11
N THR A 71 21.65 36.15 64.33
CA THR A 71 20.32 36.09 64.97
C THR A 71 20.00 37.27 65.87
N GLY A 72 20.97 38.20 66.03
CA GLY A 72 20.88 39.40 66.89
C GLY A 72 22.11 40.26 66.75
N GLY A 73 22.07 41.49 67.33
CA GLY A 73 23.11 42.47 67.24
C GLY A 73 22.78 43.75 67.98
N LYS A 74 23.68 44.77 67.85
CA LYS A 74 23.52 46.09 68.44
C LYS A 74 22.99 47.09 67.48
N SER A 75 22.45 48.20 67.99
CA SER A 75 21.97 49.31 67.15
C SER A 75 23.01 49.77 66.13
N GLY A 76 22.62 49.97 64.88
CA GLY A 76 23.48 50.36 63.78
C GLY A 76 24.16 49.19 63.06
N GLU A 77 24.08 47.97 63.58
CA GLU A 77 24.60 46.80 62.84
C GLU A 77 23.67 46.33 61.70
N LYS A 78 24.30 45.69 60.72
CA LYS A 78 23.64 45.06 59.62
C LYS A 78 23.40 43.59 59.89
N VAL A 79 22.29 43.08 59.40
CA VAL A 79 22.02 41.68 59.19
C VAL A 79 21.92 41.37 57.70
N THR A 80 22.64 40.36 57.27
CA THR A 80 22.60 39.95 55.86
C THR A 80 21.61 38.77 55.70
N PHE A 81 20.60 38.98 54.90
CA PHE A 81 19.67 37.94 54.47
C PHE A 81 20.25 37.26 53.22
N LYS A 82 20.59 35.99 53.31
CA LYS A 82 20.98 35.16 52.19
C LYS A 82 19.76 34.47 51.65
N VAL A 83 19.38 34.80 50.41
CA VAL A 83 18.26 34.20 49.70
C VAL A 83 18.81 33.18 48.71
N GLU A 84 18.44 31.91 48.86
CA GLU A 84 18.85 30.85 47.95
C GLU A 84 18.09 30.95 46.61
N PRO A 85 18.68 30.44 45.50
CA PRO A 85 18.01 30.43 44.19
C PRO A 85 16.67 29.71 44.20
N SER A 86 15.66 30.25 43.52
CA SER A 86 14.34 29.62 43.44
C SER A 86 14.31 28.49 42.42
N SER A 87 13.87 27.29 42.87
CA SER A 87 13.51 26.16 42.01
C SER A 87 11.97 26.04 41.80
N SER A 88 11.22 26.97 42.35
CA SER A 88 9.74 26.99 42.26
C SER A 88 9.28 27.75 41.01
N MET A 89 8.26 27.26 40.37
CA MET A 89 7.59 27.93 39.22
C MET A 89 6.72 29.13 39.64
N VAL A 90 6.54 29.35 40.93
CA VAL A 90 5.80 30.47 41.50
C VAL A 90 6.66 31.27 42.45
N SER A 91 6.43 32.58 42.52
CA SER A 91 7.08 33.46 43.49
C SER A 91 6.62 33.11 44.91
N ASP A 92 7.51 33.33 45.85
CA ASP A 92 7.24 33.07 47.27
C ASP A 92 7.62 34.27 48.15
N SER A 93 7.12 34.33 49.38
CA SER A 93 7.48 35.36 50.33
C SER A 93 7.37 34.87 51.75
N VAL A 94 8.32 35.32 52.58
CA VAL A 94 8.42 34.99 54.02
C VAL A 94 8.62 36.27 54.83
N TYR A 95 8.19 36.26 56.10
CA TYR A 95 8.38 37.35 57.04
C TYR A 95 9.35 36.95 58.14
N PHE A 96 10.32 37.81 58.38
CA PHE A 96 11.18 37.78 59.55
C PHE A 96 10.76 38.91 60.50
N LYS A 97 10.81 38.68 61.80
CA LYS A 97 10.51 39.68 62.81
C LYS A 97 11.82 40.05 63.51
N ILE A 98 12.06 41.35 63.63
CA ILE A 98 13.17 41.91 64.41
C ILE A 98 12.63 42.61 65.63
N PHE A 99 13.11 42.21 66.78
CA PHE A 99 12.66 42.65 68.11
C PHE A 99 13.74 43.45 68.80
N ALA A 100 13.39 44.54 69.48
CA ALA A 100 14.23 45.26 70.43
C ALA A 100 13.32 45.66 71.58
N GLY A 101 13.49 45.02 72.74
CA GLY A 101 12.55 45.10 73.86
C GLY A 101 11.17 44.67 73.43
N SER A 102 10.16 45.54 73.63
CA SER A 102 8.77 45.36 73.18
C SER A 102 8.51 45.77 71.76
N ALA A 103 9.42 46.52 71.12
CA ALA A 103 9.24 46.96 69.74
C ALA A 103 9.53 45.84 68.74
N VAL A 104 8.70 45.77 67.72
CA VAL A 104 8.78 44.72 66.64
C VAL A 104 8.67 45.40 65.28
N GLN A 105 9.57 45.06 64.37
CA GLN A 105 9.49 45.34 62.94
C GLN A 105 9.50 44.02 62.14
N LYS A 106 8.90 44.08 60.97
CA LYS A 106 8.89 42.91 60.06
C LYS A 106 9.65 43.23 58.80
N VAL A 107 10.47 42.31 58.35
CA VAL A 107 11.08 42.27 57.01
C VAL A 107 10.33 41.24 56.18
N LYS A 108 9.79 41.67 55.10
CA LYS A 108 9.24 40.79 54.08
C LYS A 108 10.33 40.46 53.06
N VAL A 109 10.62 39.19 52.88
CA VAL A 109 11.53 38.74 51.82
C VAL A 109 10.68 38.09 50.76
N LYS A 110 10.82 38.57 49.53
CA LYS A 110 10.16 38.04 48.32
C LYS A 110 11.22 37.46 47.40
N ILE A 111 10.92 36.33 46.78
CA ILE A 111 11.71 35.76 45.70
C ILE A 111 10.84 35.57 44.44
N ALA A 112 11.37 35.95 43.29
CA ALA A 112 10.71 35.70 42.03
C ALA A 112 10.63 34.19 41.71
N ALA A 113 9.68 33.80 40.91
CA ALA A 113 9.59 32.43 40.38
C ALA A 113 10.91 32.08 39.66
N GLY A 114 11.42 30.89 39.95
CA GLY A 114 12.53 30.32 39.18
C GLY A 114 12.06 29.95 37.76
N GLN A 115 12.97 30.06 36.82
CA GLN A 115 12.71 29.48 35.49
C GLN A 115 13.01 28.00 35.55
N VAL A 116 12.00 27.19 35.29
CA VAL A 116 12.06 25.73 35.38
C VAL A 116 11.67 25.14 34.04
N ILE A 117 12.40 24.12 33.64
CA ILE A 117 12.08 23.29 32.51
C ILE A 117 12.28 21.81 32.90
N SER A 118 11.27 20.99 32.72
CA SER A 118 11.36 19.54 32.87
C SER A 118 10.64 18.85 31.70
N LEU A 119 11.23 17.77 31.22
CA LEU A 119 10.65 16.93 30.16
C LEU A 119 9.63 15.98 30.79
N GLU A 120 8.45 15.92 30.18
CA GLU A 120 7.32 15.06 30.60
C GLU A 120 6.96 14.03 29.52
N SER A 121 7.62 14.08 28.35
CA SER A 121 7.57 13.09 27.29
C SER A 121 8.89 12.32 27.23
N ASP A 122 8.99 11.31 26.36
CA ASP A 122 10.22 10.58 26.15
C ASP A 122 11.33 11.48 25.56
N ASP A 123 12.55 11.22 25.94
CA ASP A 123 13.76 11.88 25.45
C ASP A 123 14.34 11.22 24.18
N LYS A 124 13.69 10.15 23.70
CA LYS A 124 14.04 9.44 22.46
C LYS A 124 12.81 9.28 21.59
N VAL A 125 12.96 9.62 20.33
CA VAL A 125 11.90 9.56 19.33
C VAL A 125 12.41 8.80 18.11
N GLU A 126 11.78 7.68 17.81
CA GLU A 126 12.04 6.88 16.62
C GLU A 126 10.91 7.07 15.61
N LEU A 127 11.25 7.44 14.38
CA LEU A 127 10.31 7.77 13.32
C LEU A 127 10.55 6.91 12.10
N SER A 128 9.47 6.61 11.37
CA SER A 128 9.56 6.04 10.03
C SER A 128 10.21 7.04 9.05
N SER A 129 10.52 6.57 7.84
CA SER A 129 11.06 7.41 6.78
C SER A 129 10.06 8.45 6.24
N ASP A 130 8.77 8.32 6.53
CA ASP A 130 7.74 9.25 6.07
C ASP A 130 7.80 10.61 6.78
N ALA A 131 7.02 11.56 6.28
CA ALA A 131 6.80 12.82 7.00
C ALA A 131 6.07 12.55 8.32
N ASN A 132 6.55 13.15 9.39
CA ASN A 132 6.08 12.90 10.75
C ASN A 132 5.93 14.21 11.53
N ALA A 133 5.39 14.09 12.74
CA ALA A 133 5.41 15.16 13.72
C ALA A 133 5.90 14.62 15.06
N ILE A 134 6.75 15.42 15.73
CA ILE A 134 7.22 15.16 17.08
C ILE A 134 6.42 16.05 18.03
N VAL A 135 5.96 15.47 19.13
CA VAL A 135 5.25 16.19 20.18
C VAL A 135 6.05 16.07 21.46
N VAL A 136 6.64 17.18 21.91
CA VAL A 136 7.41 17.29 23.14
C VAL A 136 6.54 17.93 24.21
N LYS A 137 6.33 17.23 25.31
CA LYS A 137 5.57 17.71 26.46
C LYS A 137 6.50 18.14 27.57
N LEU A 138 6.33 19.35 28.06
CA LEU A 138 7.17 19.98 29.05
C LEU A 138 6.33 20.52 30.20
N LYS A 139 7.00 20.67 31.33
CA LYS A 139 6.54 21.53 32.44
C LYS A 139 7.52 22.69 32.55
N THR A 140 7.08 23.89 32.18
CA THR A 140 7.93 25.08 32.15
C THR A 140 7.12 26.37 32.36
N ASN A 141 7.79 27.39 32.89
CA ASN A 141 7.29 28.76 32.97
C ASN A 141 8.13 29.74 32.12
N ILE A 142 8.99 29.21 31.23
CA ILE A 142 9.77 30.00 30.29
C ILE A 142 8.85 30.35 29.11
N GLU A 143 8.52 31.64 28.93
CA GLU A 143 7.65 32.11 27.84
C GLU A 143 8.34 31.97 26.48
N ASN A 144 9.57 32.46 26.35
CA ASN A 144 10.36 32.42 25.13
C ASN A 144 11.40 31.31 25.23
N LEU A 145 10.96 30.07 25.03
CA LEU A 145 11.84 28.92 25.04
C LEU A 145 12.64 28.84 23.74
N GLU A 146 13.95 28.98 23.84
CA GLU A 146 14.86 28.82 22.71
C GLU A 146 15.14 27.33 22.47
N TYR A 147 15.33 26.97 21.21
CA TYR A 147 15.69 25.61 20.79
C TYR A 147 16.72 25.64 19.66
N ASP A 148 17.43 24.53 19.53
CA ASP A 148 18.44 24.33 18.50
C ASP A 148 18.40 22.88 18.02
N PHE A 149 19.06 22.58 16.91
CA PHE A 149 19.17 21.23 16.35
C PHE A 149 20.64 20.88 16.12
N THR A 150 21.03 19.65 16.46
CA THR A 150 22.37 19.14 16.17
C THR A 150 22.41 18.46 14.78
N ASP A 151 23.60 18.17 14.29
CA ASP A 151 23.89 17.30 13.15
C ASP A 151 23.03 17.58 11.88
N GLY A 152 22.81 18.86 11.58
CA GLY A 152 22.01 19.28 10.43
C GLY A 152 20.51 19.02 10.59
N GLY A 153 20.04 18.84 11.81
CA GLY A 153 18.62 18.61 12.10
C GLY A 153 17.68 19.67 11.57
N ALA A 154 18.12 20.93 11.53
CA ALA A 154 17.36 22.07 10.97
C ALA A 154 16.97 21.90 9.49
N ASP A 155 17.65 21.04 8.74
CA ASP A 155 17.33 20.79 7.35
C ASP A 155 16.05 19.95 7.20
N TRP A 156 15.68 19.18 8.22
CA TRP A 156 14.60 18.22 8.16
C TRP A 156 13.64 18.21 9.35
N ILE A 157 13.98 18.88 10.46
CA ILE A 157 13.10 19.15 11.60
C ILE A 157 12.82 20.65 11.62
N SER A 158 11.59 21.06 11.79
CA SER A 158 11.20 22.46 11.93
C SER A 158 10.16 22.60 13.03
N PHE A 159 10.26 23.68 13.80
CA PHE A 159 9.23 24.03 14.78
C PHE A 159 7.92 24.36 14.05
N ASP A 160 6.83 23.90 14.62
CA ASP A 160 5.47 24.12 14.10
C ASP A 160 4.68 25.05 15.03
N GLN A 161 4.45 24.61 16.25
CA GLN A 161 3.62 25.36 17.20
C GLN A 161 3.95 25.06 18.66
N ARG A 162 3.60 26.01 19.53
CA ARG A 162 3.53 25.86 20.97
C ARG A 162 2.08 25.94 21.44
N SER A 163 1.72 25.15 22.44
CA SER A 163 0.42 25.17 23.11
C SER A 163 0.63 25.00 24.62
N ASP A 164 0.01 25.88 25.40
CA ASP A 164 0.03 25.82 26.85
C ASP A 164 -1.36 25.47 27.38
N ALA A 165 -1.51 24.32 28.00
CA ALA A 165 -2.79 23.82 28.53
C ALA A 165 -2.58 22.89 29.73
N PHE A 166 -3.48 22.97 30.70
CA PHE A 166 -3.52 22.07 31.86
C PHE A 166 -2.20 21.98 32.64
N GLY A 167 -1.43 23.09 32.71
CA GLY A 167 -0.15 23.16 33.41
C GLY A 167 1.04 22.54 32.67
N PHE A 168 0.88 22.23 31.39
CA PHE A 168 1.94 21.72 30.52
C PHE A 168 2.10 22.63 29.29
N THR A 169 3.33 22.68 28.81
CA THR A 169 3.67 23.24 27.51
C THR A 169 3.89 22.10 26.53
N THR A 170 3.23 22.14 25.38
CA THR A 170 3.43 21.19 24.29
C THR A 170 4.08 21.91 23.11
N LEU A 171 5.22 21.40 22.67
CA LEU A 171 5.92 21.84 21.45
C LEU A 171 5.71 20.81 20.37
N ARG A 172 5.32 21.26 19.18
CA ARG A 172 5.20 20.42 18.00
C ARG A 172 6.27 20.79 17.00
N PHE A 173 6.93 19.75 16.46
CA PHE A 173 7.90 19.88 15.38
C PHE A 173 7.48 19.03 14.20
N ASN A 174 7.57 19.57 13.00
CA ASN A 174 7.34 18.84 11.75
C ASN A 174 8.64 18.21 11.27
N VAL A 175 8.56 16.95 10.81
CA VAL A 175 9.69 16.19 10.29
C VAL A 175 9.43 15.87 8.82
N LYS A 176 10.34 16.30 7.95
CA LYS A 176 10.27 16.03 6.51
C LYS A 176 10.50 14.55 6.23
N ARG A 177 9.83 14.01 5.19
CA ARG A 177 10.11 12.67 4.68
C ARG A 177 11.59 12.49 4.38
N SER A 178 12.17 11.37 4.80
CA SER A 178 13.56 11.02 4.49
C SER A 178 13.71 10.69 3.00
N LYS A 179 14.74 11.27 2.38
CA LYS A 179 15.23 10.88 1.05
C LYS A 179 16.53 10.07 1.13
N SER A 180 17.06 9.92 2.35
CA SER A 180 18.33 9.24 2.59
C SER A 180 18.15 7.72 2.54
N PHE A 181 19.16 7.03 2.08
CA PHE A 181 19.27 5.57 2.13
C PHE A 181 19.90 5.06 3.44
N THR A 182 20.27 5.97 4.33
CA THR A 182 20.70 5.70 5.69
C THR A 182 19.76 6.38 6.68
N ALA A 183 19.64 5.83 7.88
CA ALA A 183 18.96 6.50 8.98
C ALA A 183 19.69 7.80 9.31
N ARG A 184 18.96 8.80 9.80
CA ARG A 184 19.51 10.08 10.26
C ARG A 184 19.07 10.37 11.67
N THR A 185 19.94 11.06 12.40
CA THR A 185 19.72 11.42 13.80
C THR A 185 19.96 12.92 14.00
N SER A 186 19.32 13.49 15.00
CA SER A 186 19.55 14.84 15.48
C SER A 186 19.00 14.96 16.89
N ASP A 187 19.60 15.81 17.72
CA ASP A 187 18.97 16.22 18.96
C ASP A 187 18.18 17.51 18.74
N ILE A 188 16.98 17.58 19.31
CA ILE A 188 16.30 18.84 19.59
C ILE A 188 16.78 19.29 20.96
N VAL A 189 17.50 20.42 21.00
CA VAL A 189 18.07 20.96 22.23
C VAL A 189 17.22 22.14 22.68
N LEU A 190 16.47 21.97 23.77
CA LEU A 190 15.69 23.05 24.38
C LEU A 190 16.61 23.76 25.40
N LYS A 191 16.81 25.05 25.22
CA LYS A 191 17.73 25.84 26.05
C LYS A 191 17.14 26.11 27.43
N GLY A 192 17.76 25.57 28.44
CA GLY A 192 17.45 25.86 29.82
C GLY A 192 18.33 26.98 30.36
N LEU A 193 17.97 27.53 31.52
CA LEU A 193 18.82 28.46 32.24
C LEU A 193 20.07 27.79 32.80
N ASN A 194 21.17 28.53 32.83
CA ASN A 194 22.46 28.10 33.42
C ASN A 194 22.99 26.78 32.80
N GLY A 195 22.74 26.55 31.51
CA GLY A 195 23.24 25.40 30.78
C GLY A 195 22.53 24.07 31.11
N ARG A 196 21.35 24.11 31.73
CA ARG A 196 20.48 22.94 31.97
C ARG A 196 19.61 22.68 30.77
N ASP A 197 20.24 22.40 29.64
CA ASP A 197 19.52 22.09 28.38
C ASP A 197 18.86 20.71 28.46
N ILE A 198 17.66 20.62 27.84
CA ILE A 198 16.99 19.33 27.63
C ILE A 198 17.27 18.90 26.21
N LYS A 199 17.67 17.65 26.03
CA LYS A 199 17.91 17.04 24.72
C LYS A 199 16.90 15.96 24.44
N ILE A 200 16.30 16.00 23.27
CA ILE A 200 15.43 14.97 22.74
C ILE A 200 16.13 14.39 21.52
N ASN A 201 16.54 13.13 21.61
CA ASN A 201 17.20 12.43 20.53
C ASN A 201 16.15 11.94 19.51
N VAL A 202 16.28 12.37 18.28
CA VAL A 202 15.38 12.02 17.18
C VAL A 202 16.13 11.16 16.17
N THR A 203 15.65 9.95 15.95
CA THR A 203 16.12 9.05 14.90
C THR A 203 15.02 8.87 13.85
N GLN A 204 15.32 9.19 12.60
CA GLN A 204 14.42 8.87 11.49
C GLN A 204 15.00 7.75 10.64
N ALA A 205 14.21 6.72 10.41
CA ALA A 205 14.58 5.58 9.60
C ALA A 205 14.97 5.97 8.17
N GLN A 206 15.78 5.17 7.55
CA GLN A 206 16.12 5.26 6.14
C GLN A 206 14.89 5.01 5.26
N ARG A 207 14.91 5.54 4.04
CA ARG A 207 13.96 5.15 3.00
C ARG A 207 14.41 3.83 2.38
N ASP A 208 13.63 2.77 2.58
CA ASP A 208 13.87 1.48 1.93
C ASP A 208 13.83 1.64 0.41
N THR A 209 14.85 1.12 -0.25
CA THR A 209 15.06 1.34 -1.68
C THR A 209 15.74 0.15 -2.32
N ILE A 210 15.25 -0.21 -3.52
CA ILE A 210 15.89 -1.13 -4.45
C ILE A 210 15.98 -0.41 -5.79
N LEU A 211 17.18 -0.18 -6.27
CA LEU A 211 17.49 0.45 -7.56
C LEU A 211 17.99 -0.60 -8.54
N CYS A 212 17.63 -0.44 -9.81
CA CYS A 212 18.11 -1.25 -10.92
C CYS A 212 18.18 -0.40 -12.18
N ASP A 213 19.33 -0.39 -12.83
CA ASP A 213 19.53 0.37 -14.06
C ASP A 213 18.90 -0.34 -15.28
N ASN A 214 18.79 -1.68 -15.21
CA ASN A 214 18.20 -2.47 -16.28
C ASN A 214 17.11 -3.41 -15.72
N PRO A 215 15.87 -2.90 -15.50
CA PRO A 215 14.79 -3.68 -14.94
C PRO A 215 14.19 -4.70 -15.91
N ALA A 216 14.50 -4.62 -17.20
CA ALA A 216 14.04 -5.53 -18.23
C ALA A 216 15.24 -6.04 -19.06
N ILE A 217 15.70 -7.24 -18.76
CA ILE A 217 16.83 -7.87 -19.43
C ILE A 217 16.30 -8.63 -20.65
N VAL A 218 16.81 -8.29 -21.83
CA VAL A 218 16.45 -8.97 -23.08
C VAL A 218 17.65 -9.75 -23.60
N LYS A 219 17.45 -11.02 -23.93
CA LYS A 219 18.43 -11.96 -24.49
C LYS A 219 17.90 -12.57 -25.78
N GLY A 220 18.79 -13.11 -26.59
CA GLY A 220 18.42 -13.97 -27.74
C GLY A 220 17.84 -15.30 -27.29
N LEU A 221 17.53 -16.15 -28.27
CA LEU A 221 16.92 -17.48 -27.99
C LEU A 221 17.97 -18.52 -27.57
N ASP A 222 19.24 -18.27 -27.76
CA ASP A 222 20.32 -19.18 -27.38
C ASP A 222 20.36 -19.39 -25.85
N ALA A 223 20.92 -20.52 -25.42
CA ALA A 223 21.18 -20.76 -24.02
C ALA A 223 22.14 -19.71 -23.42
N ASP A 224 21.80 -19.16 -22.28
CA ASP A 224 22.63 -18.20 -21.53
C ASP A 224 22.69 -18.60 -20.04
N ASN A 225 23.89 -18.96 -19.57
CA ASN A 225 24.13 -19.40 -18.20
C ASN A 225 24.65 -18.29 -17.27
N ALA A 226 24.70 -17.05 -17.75
CA ALA A 226 25.31 -15.93 -17.05
C ALA A 226 24.50 -14.63 -17.15
N ILE A 227 23.19 -14.73 -17.16
CA ILE A 227 22.27 -13.59 -17.16
C ILE A 227 22.37 -12.89 -15.80
N LYS A 228 22.80 -11.64 -15.79
CA LYS A 228 23.02 -10.89 -14.54
C LYS A 228 21.93 -9.83 -14.33
N LEU A 229 21.30 -9.87 -13.17
CA LEU A 229 20.49 -8.78 -12.62
C LEU A 229 21.29 -8.12 -11.50
N VAL A 230 21.62 -6.84 -11.67
CA VAL A 230 22.39 -6.06 -10.70
C VAL A 230 21.46 -5.06 -10.03
N LEU A 231 21.43 -5.10 -8.71
CA LEU A 231 20.59 -4.24 -7.87
C LEU A 231 21.47 -3.45 -6.90
N LYS A 232 21.04 -2.22 -6.54
CA LYS A 232 21.58 -1.45 -5.42
C LYS A 232 20.47 -1.28 -4.39
N SER A 233 20.74 -1.68 -3.14
CA SER A 233 19.70 -1.71 -2.12
C SER A 233 20.26 -1.43 -0.72
N ASN A 234 19.44 -0.78 0.12
CA ASN A 234 19.70 -0.64 1.55
C ASN A 234 18.88 -1.61 2.42
N VAL A 235 18.11 -2.47 1.79
CA VAL A 235 17.43 -3.63 2.38
C VAL A 235 17.91 -4.89 1.70
N THR A 236 17.70 -6.06 2.31
CA THR A 236 18.06 -7.34 1.67
C THR A 236 17.02 -7.65 0.58
N PRO A 237 17.40 -7.69 -0.73
CA PRO A 237 16.45 -8.05 -1.77
C PRO A 237 16.24 -9.57 -1.76
N PHE A 238 15.00 -10.02 -1.83
CA PHE A 238 14.64 -11.42 -2.05
C PHE A 238 13.91 -11.56 -3.38
N ILE A 239 14.47 -12.35 -4.31
CA ILE A 239 13.91 -12.54 -5.65
C ILE A 239 13.09 -13.82 -5.70
N GLU A 240 11.79 -13.67 -5.97
CA GLU A 240 10.84 -14.74 -6.23
C GLU A 240 10.36 -14.69 -7.69
N PHE A 241 10.21 -15.84 -8.32
CA PHE A 241 9.66 -15.94 -9.67
C PHE A 241 9.07 -17.33 -9.93
N GLU A 242 8.02 -17.35 -10.73
CA GLU A 242 7.42 -18.58 -11.25
C GLU A 242 7.83 -18.74 -12.71
N SER A 243 8.75 -19.64 -12.99
CA SER A 243 9.19 -19.93 -14.35
C SER A 243 9.84 -21.30 -14.42
N SER A 244 9.36 -22.14 -15.31
CA SER A 244 9.91 -23.49 -15.50
C SER A 244 11.23 -23.49 -16.28
N TRP A 245 11.58 -22.40 -16.93
CA TRP A 245 12.76 -22.32 -17.81
C TRP A 245 13.91 -21.46 -17.25
N LEU A 246 13.64 -20.56 -16.31
CA LEU A 246 14.65 -19.71 -15.68
C LEU A 246 15.11 -20.33 -14.37
N THR A 247 16.42 -20.39 -14.15
CA THR A 247 17.00 -20.93 -12.92
C THR A 247 17.92 -19.90 -12.27
N LYS A 248 17.75 -19.61 -10.98
CA LYS A 248 18.71 -18.81 -10.22
C LYS A 248 19.94 -19.65 -9.91
N VAL A 249 21.10 -19.24 -10.40
CA VAL A 249 22.38 -19.95 -10.25
C VAL A 249 23.11 -19.50 -9.00
N SER A 250 23.16 -18.19 -8.78
CA SER A 250 23.87 -17.62 -7.63
C SER A 250 23.33 -16.23 -7.25
N GLU A 251 23.65 -15.85 -6.03
CA GLU A 251 23.43 -14.54 -5.46
C GLU A 251 24.74 -14.08 -4.82
N ILE A 252 25.21 -12.93 -5.20
CA ILE A 252 26.51 -12.38 -4.76
C ILE A 252 26.25 -11.01 -4.16
N PRO A 253 26.20 -10.89 -2.81
CA PRO A 253 26.15 -9.59 -2.15
C PRO A 253 27.50 -8.89 -2.29
N GLY A 254 27.48 -7.61 -2.62
CA GLY A 254 28.65 -6.76 -2.66
C GLY A 254 28.93 -6.08 -1.32
N SER A 255 29.84 -5.12 -1.32
CA SER A 255 30.12 -4.28 -0.15
C SER A 255 29.15 -3.11 -0.09
N LYS A 256 28.85 -2.66 1.14
CA LYS A 256 28.05 -1.46 1.39
C LYS A 256 28.84 -0.21 1.00
N ALA A 257 28.28 0.61 0.12
CA ALA A 257 28.86 1.87 -0.32
C ALA A 257 28.61 3.00 0.69
N ALA A 258 29.31 4.13 0.51
CA ALA A 258 29.21 5.30 1.39
C ALA A 258 27.80 5.95 1.36
N ASP A 259 27.03 5.77 0.29
CA ASP A 259 25.66 6.22 0.14
C ASP A 259 24.63 5.35 0.91
N GLY A 260 25.12 4.29 1.57
CA GLY A 260 24.29 3.36 2.34
C GLY A 260 23.70 2.21 1.53
N LEU A 261 23.95 2.15 0.22
CA LEU A 261 23.48 1.06 -0.65
C LEU A 261 24.51 -0.08 -0.72
N THR A 262 24.02 -1.29 -0.89
CA THR A 262 24.81 -2.50 -1.14
C THR A 262 24.49 -2.99 -2.54
N ASP A 263 25.51 -3.36 -3.31
CA ASP A 263 25.32 -4.01 -4.61
C ASP A 263 24.96 -5.48 -4.40
N TYR A 264 23.97 -5.96 -5.16
CA TYR A 264 23.58 -7.38 -5.23
C TYR A 264 23.61 -7.82 -6.68
N THR A 265 24.26 -8.94 -6.95
CA THR A 265 24.28 -9.54 -8.26
C THR A 265 23.62 -10.89 -8.24
N TYR A 266 22.49 -11.01 -8.92
CA TYR A 266 21.79 -12.28 -9.15
C TYR A 266 22.20 -12.82 -10.52
N VAL A 267 22.59 -14.09 -10.57
CA VAL A 267 22.95 -14.77 -11.81
C VAL A 267 21.89 -15.83 -12.10
N PHE A 268 21.36 -15.79 -13.32
CA PHE A 268 20.39 -16.75 -13.81
C PHE A 268 20.93 -17.50 -15.01
N SER A 269 20.37 -18.71 -15.24
CA SER A 269 20.56 -19.46 -16.46
C SER A 269 19.22 -19.70 -17.16
N ALA A 270 19.25 -19.68 -18.47
CA ALA A 270 18.13 -19.98 -19.35
C ALA A 270 18.59 -20.94 -20.44
N PRO A 271 17.91 -22.07 -20.71
CA PRO A 271 18.19 -22.92 -21.84
C PRO A 271 17.81 -22.23 -23.16
N GLU A 272 18.22 -22.83 -24.29
CA GLU A 272 17.74 -22.45 -25.62
C GLU A 272 16.21 -22.50 -25.69
N SER A 273 15.61 -21.56 -26.43
CA SER A 273 14.18 -21.47 -26.69
C SER A 273 13.89 -21.45 -28.19
N LYS A 274 12.75 -21.92 -28.62
CA LYS A 274 12.28 -21.81 -30.00
C LYS A 274 11.48 -20.53 -30.25
N GLY A 275 10.89 -19.96 -29.20
CA GLY A 275 10.09 -18.75 -29.28
C GLY A 275 10.39 -17.78 -28.14
N SER A 276 9.85 -16.58 -28.20
CA SER A 276 10.00 -15.61 -27.12
C SER A 276 9.31 -16.10 -25.87
N ARG A 277 9.93 -15.79 -24.72
CA ARG A 277 9.37 -16.07 -23.39
C ARG A 277 9.83 -15.03 -22.38
N VAL A 278 9.04 -14.83 -21.36
CA VAL A 278 9.30 -13.84 -20.32
C VAL A 278 9.13 -14.48 -18.94
N ALA A 279 10.06 -14.20 -18.05
CA ALA A 279 9.93 -14.46 -16.64
C ALA A 279 9.82 -13.12 -15.91
N VAL A 280 8.80 -13.00 -15.06
CA VAL A 280 8.62 -11.86 -14.15
C VAL A 280 9.23 -12.24 -12.81
N LEU A 281 10.09 -11.36 -12.30
CA LEU A 281 10.79 -11.53 -11.05
C LEU A 281 10.24 -10.52 -10.04
N ASN A 282 9.64 -10.98 -8.97
CA ASN A 282 9.19 -10.15 -7.85
C ASN A 282 10.35 -9.98 -6.87
N CYS A 283 10.68 -8.76 -6.57
CA CYS A 283 11.71 -8.44 -5.60
C CYS A 283 11.06 -7.96 -4.30
N HIS A 284 11.11 -8.81 -3.31
CA HIS A 284 10.57 -8.58 -1.96
C HIS A 284 11.63 -7.96 -1.06
N LYS A 285 11.19 -7.30 -0.01
CA LYS A 285 12.03 -6.86 1.08
C LYS A 285 12.27 -8.05 2.03
N ASP A 286 13.54 -8.34 2.27
CA ASP A 286 14.10 -9.26 3.27
C ASP A 286 13.78 -10.76 3.06
N ASN A 287 12.55 -11.15 2.73
CA ASN A 287 12.14 -12.55 2.55
C ASN A 287 10.89 -12.68 1.66
N ALA A 288 10.41 -13.90 1.44
CA ALA A 288 9.25 -14.19 0.59
C ALA A 288 7.93 -13.55 1.10
N ASP A 289 7.76 -13.39 2.40
CA ASP A 289 6.58 -12.76 3.02
C ASP A 289 6.68 -11.23 3.03
N GLY A 290 7.83 -10.68 2.62
CA GLY A 290 8.07 -9.23 2.55
C GLY A 290 7.24 -8.58 1.46
N ILE A 291 7.08 -7.26 1.57
CA ILE A 291 6.40 -6.48 0.52
C ILE A 291 7.18 -6.54 -0.78
N ILE A 292 6.47 -6.66 -1.90
CA ILE A 292 7.06 -6.53 -3.24
C ILE A 292 7.42 -5.06 -3.45
N MET A 293 8.71 -4.77 -3.48
CA MET A 293 9.22 -3.41 -3.69
C MET A 293 9.41 -3.09 -5.17
N ARG A 294 9.75 -4.09 -5.99
CA ARG A 294 10.02 -3.94 -7.42
C ARG A 294 9.71 -5.22 -8.18
N GLN A 295 9.43 -5.05 -9.47
CA GLN A 295 9.35 -6.15 -10.43
C GLN A 295 10.39 -5.95 -11.51
N PHE A 296 10.99 -7.05 -11.94
CA PHE A 296 11.96 -7.13 -13.03
C PHE A 296 11.49 -8.17 -14.04
N SER A 297 12.08 -8.16 -15.23
CA SER A 297 11.80 -9.21 -16.22
C SER A 297 13.08 -9.67 -16.91
N ILE A 298 13.11 -10.98 -17.19
CA ILE A 298 14.09 -11.57 -18.09
C ILE A 298 13.31 -12.13 -19.27
N LYS A 299 13.64 -11.66 -20.47
CA LYS A 299 13.00 -12.06 -21.72
C LYS A 299 14.04 -12.70 -22.64
N GLN A 300 13.75 -13.90 -23.15
CA GLN A 300 14.36 -14.37 -24.39
C GLN A 300 13.46 -13.96 -25.54
N GLN A 301 14.01 -13.30 -26.55
CA GLN A 301 13.23 -12.69 -27.63
C GLN A 301 13.62 -13.27 -28.98
N ASN A 302 12.62 -13.74 -29.73
CA ASN A 302 12.76 -14.12 -31.11
C ASN A 302 12.90 -12.86 -31.98
N PRO A 303 13.99 -12.71 -32.76
CA PRO A 303 14.12 -11.58 -33.66
C PRO A 303 13.19 -11.63 -34.88
N HIS A 304 12.58 -12.80 -35.17
CA HIS A 304 11.66 -13.02 -36.27
C HIS A 304 10.44 -13.80 -35.81
N PRO A 305 9.55 -13.17 -34.99
CA PRO A 305 8.41 -13.86 -34.39
C PRO A 305 7.36 -14.20 -35.45
N ILE A 306 6.68 -15.33 -35.24
CA ILE A 306 5.44 -15.62 -35.97
C ILE A 306 4.34 -14.82 -35.26
N LEU A 307 3.67 -13.95 -36.01
CA LEU A 307 2.59 -13.13 -35.50
C LEU A 307 1.25 -13.68 -35.96
N VAL A 308 0.28 -13.67 -35.07
CA VAL A 308 -1.12 -14.06 -35.33
C VAL A 308 -2.05 -12.96 -34.85
N ASN A 309 -3.16 -12.80 -35.57
CA ASN A 309 -4.21 -11.88 -35.17
C ASN A 309 -5.37 -12.67 -34.52
N ILE A 310 -5.55 -12.53 -33.23
CA ILE A 310 -6.60 -13.17 -32.43
C ILE A 310 -7.53 -12.08 -31.93
N THR A 311 -8.75 -12.05 -32.45
CA THR A 311 -9.67 -10.91 -32.22
C THR A 311 -10.33 -10.96 -30.85
N ASP A 312 -10.62 -12.15 -30.31
CA ASP A 312 -11.31 -12.31 -29.04
C ASP A 312 -10.34 -12.22 -27.86
N ALA A 313 -10.61 -11.30 -26.92
CA ALA A 313 -9.76 -11.05 -25.76
C ALA A 313 -9.71 -12.24 -24.78
N ASN A 314 -10.81 -12.97 -24.62
CA ASN A 314 -10.87 -14.13 -23.73
C ASN A 314 -10.07 -15.30 -24.32
N LEU A 315 -10.11 -15.46 -25.66
CA LEU A 315 -9.26 -16.42 -26.34
C LEU A 315 -7.78 -16.07 -26.17
N ARG A 316 -7.40 -14.80 -26.35
CA ARG A 316 -6.01 -14.35 -26.11
C ARG A 316 -5.56 -14.68 -24.67
N ASN A 317 -6.38 -14.40 -23.69
CA ASN A 317 -6.08 -14.71 -22.29
C ASN A 317 -5.88 -16.20 -22.05
N GLU A 318 -6.73 -17.03 -22.62
CA GLU A 318 -6.62 -18.49 -22.46
C GLU A 318 -5.38 -19.06 -23.14
N LEU A 319 -5.11 -18.65 -24.38
CA LEU A 319 -3.90 -19.07 -25.12
C LEU A 319 -2.62 -18.58 -24.45
N SER A 320 -2.63 -17.38 -23.87
CA SER A 320 -1.50 -16.86 -23.13
C SER A 320 -1.24 -17.65 -21.84
N LYS A 321 -2.29 -17.99 -21.08
CA LYS A 321 -2.17 -18.86 -19.88
C LYS A 321 -1.60 -20.23 -20.20
N GLN A 322 -1.98 -20.80 -21.35
CA GLN A 322 -1.48 -22.09 -21.81
C GLN A 322 -0.09 -22.01 -22.47
N GLY A 323 0.51 -20.82 -22.58
CA GLY A 323 1.84 -20.61 -23.17
C GLY A 323 1.88 -20.77 -24.69
N TRP A 324 0.77 -20.55 -25.41
CA TRP A 324 0.71 -20.57 -26.87
C TRP A 324 1.10 -19.26 -27.51
N ILE A 325 0.79 -18.15 -26.84
CA ILE A 325 1.06 -16.80 -27.34
C ILE A 325 1.59 -15.88 -26.24
N LEU A 326 2.35 -14.87 -26.64
CA LEU A 326 2.60 -13.67 -25.85
C LEU A 326 1.72 -12.53 -26.37
N THR A 327 1.04 -11.86 -25.45
CA THR A 327 0.21 -10.70 -25.75
C THR A 327 0.95 -9.41 -25.42
N SER A 328 0.68 -8.32 -26.15
CA SER A 328 1.19 -6.98 -25.86
C SER A 328 0.03 -6.06 -25.55
N GLY A 329 -0.30 -5.94 -24.27
CA GLY A 329 -1.44 -5.14 -23.83
C GLY A 329 -2.77 -5.61 -24.45
N GLU A 330 -3.53 -4.68 -25.02
CA GLU A 330 -4.83 -4.97 -25.68
C GLU A 330 -4.70 -5.31 -27.16
N SER A 331 -3.48 -5.42 -27.71
CA SER A 331 -3.27 -5.75 -29.11
C SER A 331 -3.93 -7.09 -29.47
N THR A 332 -4.55 -7.14 -30.65
CA THR A 332 -5.02 -8.39 -31.25
C THR A 332 -3.88 -9.16 -31.92
N GLU A 333 -2.79 -8.49 -32.26
CA GLU A 333 -1.59 -9.12 -32.77
C GLU A 333 -0.78 -9.72 -31.64
N CYS A 334 -0.49 -11.00 -31.71
CA CYS A 334 0.15 -11.80 -30.67
C CYS A 334 1.33 -12.58 -31.28
N GLU A 335 2.39 -12.75 -30.51
CA GLU A 335 3.53 -13.60 -30.89
C GLU A 335 3.24 -15.06 -30.53
N VAL A 336 3.42 -15.97 -31.48
CA VAL A 336 3.38 -17.43 -31.23
C VAL A 336 4.64 -17.87 -30.53
N VAL A 337 4.47 -18.59 -29.41
CA VAL A 337 5.60 -18.99 -28.55
C VAL A 337 5.56 -20.49 -28.25
N ASP A 338 6.56 -20.96 -27.56
CA ASP A 338 6.86 -22.37 -27.19
C ASP A 338 5.76 -23.41 -27.48
N ALA A 339 4.64 -23.41 -26.75
CA ALA A 339 3.56 -24.37 -26.98
C ALA A 339 2.90 -24.16 -28.34
N GLY A 340 2.68 -22.92 -28.75
CA GLY A 340 2.11 -22.60 -30.07
C GLY A 340 2.98 -23.04 -31.26
N LEU A 341 4.30 -23.11 -31.06
CA LEU A 341 5.25 -23.52 -32.09
C LEU A 341 5.42 -25.05 -32.19
N THR A 342 5.11 -25.80 -31.12
CA THR A 342 5.49 -27.21 -31.01
C THR A 342 4.35 -28.17 -30.74
N SER A 343 3.25 -27.70 -30.16
CA SER A 343 2.14 -28.56 -29.76
C SER A 343 1.24 -28.89 -30.94
N THR A 344 0.82 -30.15 -31.00
CA THR A 344 -0.06 -30.66 -32.05
C THR A 344 -1.54 -30.61 -31.66
N THR A 345 -1.86 -30.49 -30.37
CA THR A 345 -3.23 -30.47 -29.86
C THR A 345 -3.46 -29.24 -29.00
N LEU A 346 -4.48 -28.46 -29.36
CA LEU A 346 -4.98 -27.34 -28.56
C LEU A 346 -6.31 -27.77 -27.93
N THR A 347 -6.36 -27.74 -26.60
CA THR A 347 -7.58 -27.97 -25.84
C THR A 347 -8.02 -26.65 -25.20
N LEU A 348 -9.19 -26.17 -25.59
CA LEU A 348 -9.84 -25.01 -25.00
C LEU A 348 -10.99 -25.53 -24.13
N SER A 349 -10.78 -25.53 -22.83
CA SER A 349 -11.76 -26.04 -21.87
C SER A 349 -12.42 -24.92 -21.10
N GLY A 350 -13.76 -25.00 -21.01
CA GLY A 350 -14.52 -24.17 -20.11
C GLY A 350 -14.94 -24.97 -18.87
N GLU A 351 -14.90 -24.38 -17.68
CA GLU A 351 -15.67 -24.90 -16.54
C GLU A 351 -17.16 -24.64 -16.76
N TYR A 352 -18.03 -25.50 -16.22
CA TYR A 352 -19.47 -25.49 -16.49
C TYR A 352 -20.16 -24.13 -16.30
N TYR A 353 -19.63 -23.25 -15.43
CA TYR A 353 -20.14 -21.90 -15.18
C TYR A 353 -19.13 -20.78 -15.49
N TYR A 354 -17.83 -21.06 -15.57
CA TYR A 354 -16.75 -20.06 -15.65
C TYR A 354 -15.72 -20.38 -16.75
N GLY A 355 -16.09 -21.20 -17.74
CA GLY A 355 -15.19 -21.63 -18.79
C GLY A 355 -14.77 -20.55 -19.77
N LEU A 356 -14.17 -20.99 -20.86
CA LEU A 356 -13.79 -20.12 -21.97
C LEU A 356 -14.96 -19.21 -22.35
N GLN A 357 -14.78 -17.92 -22.14
CA GLN A 357 -15.78 -16.90 -22.44
C GLN A 357 -15.60 -16.31 -23.83
N ALA A 358 -14.74 -16.91 -24.65
CA ALA A 358 -14.54 -16.49 -26.03
C ALA A 358 -15.82 -16.66 -26.85
N THR A 359 -16.06 -15.70 -27.71
CA THR A 359 -17.17 -15.73 -28.70
C THR A 359 -16.68 -16.09 -30.07
N VAL A 360 -15.40 -15.86 -30.37
CA VAL A 360 -14.75 -16.15 -31.63
C VAL A 360 -13.47 -16.94 -31.37
N ILE A 361 -13.28 -18.01 -32.13
CA ILE A 361 -12.02 -18.76 -32.23
C ILE A 361 -11.43 -18.44 -33.58
N ASP A 362 -10.35 -17.67 -33.64
CA ASP A 362 -9.68 -17.25 -34.87
C ASP A 362 -8.16 -17.19 -34.69
N GLY A 363 -7.44 -16.89 -35.78
CA GLY A 363 -5.99 -16.68 -35.76
C GLY A 363 -5.15 -17.95 -35.55
N LEU A 364 -5.75 -19.14 -35.46
CA LEU A 364 -5.04 -20.38 -35.18
C LEU A 364 -4.15 -20.86 -36.34
N GLY A 365 -4.28 -20.29 -37.53
CA GLY A 365 -3.49 -20.63 -38.71
C GLY A 365 -1.98 -20.37 -38.57
N GLY A 366 -1.58 -19.54 -37.63
CA GLY A 366 -0.17 -19.31 -37.31
C GLY A 366 0.48 -20.38 -36.41
N PHE A 367 -0.25 -21.36 -35.91
CA PHE A 367 0.29 -22.46 -35.12
C PHE A 367 0.76 -23.62 -36.04
N PRO A 368 2.06 -23.72 -36.33
CA PRO A 368 2.58 -24.52 -37.44
C PRO A 368 2.40 -26.04 -37.28
N GLU A 369 2.26 -26.52 -36.05
CA GLU A 369 2.14 -27.94 -35.74
C GLU A 369 0.73 -28.36 -35.30
N LEU A 370 -0.24 -27.44 -35.24
CA LEU A 370 -1.60 -27.71 -34.77
C LEU A 370 -2.32 -28.70 -35.68
N ALA A 371 -2.58 -29.89 -35.17
CA ALA A 371 -3.26 -30.98 -35.86
C ALA A 371 -4.65 -31.30 -35.28
N GLU A 372 -4.90 -30.94 -34.03
CA GLU A 372 -6.17 -31.21 -33.36
C GLU A 372 -6.61 -30.01 -32.52
N LEU A 373 -7.88 -29.64 -32.67
CA LEU A 373 -8.56 -28.63 -31.84
C LEU A 373 -9.71 -29.29 -31.07
N ILE A 374 -9.69 -29.18 -29.75
CA ILE A 374 -10.72 -29.72 -28.86
C ILE A 374 -11.35 -28.56 -28.09
N LEU A 375 -12.64 -28.34 -28.29
CA LEU A 375 -13.44 -27.38 -27.53
C LEU A 375 -14.32 -28.15 -26.55
N ASN A 376 -13.97 -28.08 -25.25
CA ASN A 376 -14.74 -28.71 -24.19
C ASN A 376 -15.59 -27.67 -23.44
N LYS A 377 -16.92 -27.88 -23.37
CA LYS A 377 -17.84 -27.07 -22.55
C LYS A 377 -17.82 -25.57 -22.83
N SER A 378 -17.63 -25.15 -24.07
CA SER A 378 -17.65 -23.74 -24.47
C SER A 378 -19.06 -23.31 -24.88
N ARG A 379 -19.75 -22.59 -23.99
CA ARG A 379 -21.15 -22.14 -24.25
C ARG A 379 -21.25 -20.83 -24.99
N THR A 380 -20.18 -20.06 -25.10
CA THR A 380 -20.20 -18.70 -25.64
C THR A 380 -19.71 -18.59 -27.06
N VAL A 381 -18.97 -19.60 -27.55
CA VAL A 381 -18.42 -19.59 -28.91
C VAL A 381 -19.51 -19.59 -29.96
N ARG A 382 -19.51 -18.57 -30.81
CA ARG A 382 -20.44 -18.41 -31.97
C ARG A 382 -19.74 -18.70 -33.28
N THR A 383 -18.47 -18.36 -33.40
CA THR A 383 -17.71 -18.51 -34.65
C THR A 383 -16.41 -19.24 -34.38
N ILE A 384 -16.13 -20.23 -35.22
CA ILE A 384 -14.83 -20.92 -35.31
C ILE A 384 -14.31 -20.65 -36.73
N ASP A 385 -13.22 -19.90 -36.86
CA ASP A 385 -12.51 -19.64 -38.11
C ASP A 385 -11.15 -20.31 -38.09
N LEU A 386 -11.00 -21.33 -38.90
CA LEU A 386 -9.78 -22.17 -39.00
C LEU A 386 -9.01 -21.88 -40.29
N THR A 387 -9.23 -20.72 -40.88
CA THR A 387 -8.48 -20.27 -42.07
C THR A 387 -6.97 -20.32 -41.78
N GLY A 388 -6.21 -20.91 -42.66
CA GLY A 388 -4.77 -21.05 -42.56
C GLY A 388 -4.28 -22.21 -41.67
N CYS A 389 -5.14 -22.98 -41.02
CA CYS A 389 -4.76 -24.14 -40.21
C CYS A 389 -4.35 -25.34 -41.10
N ASN A 390 -3.15 -25.27 -41.67
CA ASN A 390 -2.73 -26.16 -42.78
C ASN A 390 -2.40 -27.60 -42.33
N LYS A 391 -2.25 -27.89 -41.04
CA LYS A 391 -2.00 -29.24 -40.50
C LYS A 391 -3.17 -29.79 -39.70
N LEU A 392 -4.22 -28.99 -39.50
CA LEU A 392 -5.36 -29.39 -38.65
C LEU A 392 -6.14 -30.52 -39.35
N LYS A 393 -6.34 -31.62 -38.63
CA LYS A 393 -7.05 -32.83 -39.11
C LYS A 393 -8.36 -33.05 -38.37
N THR A 394 -8.41 -32.70 -37.09
CA THR A 394 -9.51 -33.00 -36.20
C THR A 394 -9.97 -31.77 -35.48
N VAL A 395 -11.30 -31.55 -35.51
CA VAL A 395 -11.98 -30.53 -34.71
C VAL A 395 -13.13 -31.19 -33.95
N GLN A 396 -13.09 -31.10 -32.63
CA GLN A 396 -14.15 -31.59 -31.76
C GLN A 396 -14.74 -30.42 -30.96
N ALA A 397 -16.00 -30.14 -31.16
CA ALA A 397 -16.73 -29.13 -30.42
C ALA A 397 -17.70 -29.82 -29.44
N LYS A 398 -17.20 -30.30 -28.31
CA LYS A 398 -17.99 -31.04 -27.31
C LYS A 398 -18.71 -30.04 -26.43
N THR A 399 -19.95 -29.61 -26.77
CA THR A 399 -20.83 -29.00 -25.75
C THR A 399 -22.09 -28.36 -26.30
N TYR A 400 -22.94 -27.89 -25.37
CA TYR A 400 -24.00 -26.90 -25.60
C TYR A 400 -23.39 -25.64 -26.19
N SER A 401 -23.44 -25.49 -27.49
CA SER A 401 -22.79 -24.37 -28.15
C SER A 401 -23.80 -23.41 -28.74
N MET A 402 -23.47 -22.12 -28.60
CA MET A 402 -24.14 -21.08 -29.37
C MET A 402 -23.54 -20.94 -30.77
N LEU A 403 -22.95 -22.00 -31.29
CA LEU A 403 -22.21 -22.01 -32.54
C LEU A 403 -23.11 -21.66 -33.74
N GLU A 404 -22.71 -20.65 -34.47
CA GLU A 404 -23.41 -20.11 -35.61
C GLU A 404 -22.64 -20.35 -36.90
N ASN A 405 -21.29 -20.26 -36.83
CA ASN A 405 -20.43 -20.39 -37.99
C ASN A 405 -19.21 -21.25 -37.72
N VAL A 406 -18.91 -22.19 -38.63
CA VAL A 406 -17.64 -22.93 -38.65
C VAL A 406 -17.03 -22.82 -40.04
N ILE A 407 -15.89 -22.16 -40.13
CA ILE A 407 -15.18 -21.86 -41.39
C ILE A 407 -13.88 -22.67 -41.38
N PHE A 408 -13.81 -23.71 -42.21
CA PHE A 408 -12.60 -24.50 -42.39
C PHE A 408 -11.73 -23.97 -43.51
N ALA A 409 -12.28 -23.20 -44.43
CA ALA A 409 -11.60 -22.70 -45.63
C ALA A 409 -10.82 -23.82 -46.35
N ASP A 410 -9.47 -23.68 -46.45
CA ASP A 410 -8.57 -24.67 -47.07
C ASP A 410 -7.95 -25.64 -46.07
N SER A 411 -8.33 -25.58 -44.80
CA SER A 411 -7.88 -26.51 -43.78
C SER A 411 -8.10 -27.97 -44.24
N PRO A 412 -7.15 -28.88 -43.98
CA PRO A 412 -7.26 -30.30 -44.40
C PRO A 412 -8.25 -31.12 -43.56
N VAL A 413 -9.06 -30.48 -42.72
CA VAL A 413 -10.09 -31.15 -41.90
C VAL A 413 -11.11 -31.81 -42.82
N GLU A 414 -11.28 -33.12 -42.68
CA GLU A 414 -12.24 -33.93 -43.43
C GLU A 414 -13.51 -34.23 -42.65
N THR A 415 -13.44 -34.13 -41.30
CA THR A 415 -14.58 -34.49 -40.43
C THR A 415 -14.82 -33.40 -39.38
N PHE A 416 -16.06 -33.08 -39.17
CA PHE A 416 -16.51 -32.21 -38.10
C PHE A 416 -17.60 -32.88 -37.26
N SER A 417 -17.50 -32.79 -35.96
CA SER A 417 -18.47 -33.37 -35.03
C SER A 417 -18.70 -32.45 -33.82
N LEU A 418 -19.95 -32.38 -33.38
CA LEU A 418 -20.27 -31.75 -32.09
C LEU A 418 -19.96 -32.64 -30.87
N GLY A 419 -19.41 -33.82 -31.11
CA GLY A 419 -19.04 -34.77 -30.05
C GLY A 419 -20.18 -35.70 -29.65
N ASP A 420 -20.28 -36.07 -28.37
CA ASP A 420 -21.30 -37.02 -27.91
C ASP A 420 -22.69 -36.40 -28.02
N PRO A 421 -23.65 -37.02 -28.75
CA PRO A 421 -25.00 -36.52 -28.88
C PRO A 421 -25.74 -36.30 -27.56
N SER A 422 -25.34 -36.99 -26.48
CA SER A 422 -25.98 -36.87 -25.17
C SER A 422 -25.57 -35.56 -24.45
N ASP A 423 -24.45 -34.97 -24.84
CA ASP A 423 -23.86 -33.78 -24.22
C ASP A 423 -23.78 -32.59 -25.19
N SER A 424 -24.31 -32.72 -26.41
CA SER A 424 -24.18 -31.73 -27.49
C SER A 424 -25.51 -31.22 -27.96
N GLY A 425 -25.70 -29.90 -27.97
CA GLY A 425 -26.86 -29.22 -28.50
C GLY A 425 -26.48 -27.85 -29.07
N LEU A 426 -27.30 -27.31 -29.95
CA LEU A 426 -27.15 -26.00 -30.58
C LEU A 426 -28.19 -25.03 -30.03
N ASP A 427 -27.76 -24.13 -29.16
CA ASP A 427 -28.62 -23.06 -28.61
C ASP A 427 -28.75 -21.88 -29.60
N SER A 428 -28.00 -21.90 -30.69
CA SER A 428 -28.13 -20.96 -31.83
C SER A 428 -29.31 -21.33 -32.73
N LYS A 429 -29.90 -20.34 -33.43
CA LYS A 429 -31.00 -20.58 -34.36
C LYS A 429 -30.54 -21.19 -35.68
N SER A 430 -29.31 -20.99 -36.06
CA SER A 430 -28.75 -21.48 -37.30
C SER A 430 -27.29 -21.83 -37.15
N LEU A 431 -26.83 -22.86 -37.86
CA LEU A 431 -25.43 -23.22 -37.99
C LEU A 431 -25.04 -23.23 -39.48
N THR A 432 -23.96 -22.54 -39.81
CA THR A 432 -23.32 -22.57 -41.12
C THR A 432 -21.98 -23.26 -41.01
N ILE A 433 -21.73 -24.27 -41.87
CA ILE A 433 -20.47 -24.97 -41.97
C ILE A 433 -19.96 -24.85 -43.40
N SER A 434 -18.70 -24.41 -43.54
CA SER A 434 -18.06 -24.28 -44.83
C SER A 434 -16.63 -24.80 -44.80
N GLY A 435 -16.22 -25.48 -45.87
CA GLY A 435 -14.85 -26.00 -46.00
C GLY A 435 -14.69 -26.87 -47.26
N SER A 436 -13.62 -26.63 -48.02
CA SER A 436 -13.37 -27.29 -49.27
C SER A 436 -13.06 -28.79 -49.16
N LYS A 437 -12.59 -29.25 -47.98
CA LYS A 437 -12.15 -30.63 -47.74
C LYS A 437 -13.09 -31.45 -46.86
N ILE A 438 -14.15 -30.84 -46.29
CA ILE A 438 -15.08 -31.51 -45.39
C ILE A 438 -15.84 -32.60 -46.13
N LYS A 439 -15.66 -33.85 -45.70
CA LYS A 439 -16.35 -35.05 -46.20
C LYS A 439 -17.47 -35.51 -45.27
N SER A 440 -17.30 -35.35 -43.96
CA SER A 440 -18.28 -35.81 -42.98
C SER A 440 -18.60 -34.75 -41.96
N ILE A 441 -19.89 -34.54 -41.74
CA ILE A 441 -20.42 -33.64 -40.71
C ILE A 441 -21.37 -34.45 -39.82
N ASP A 442 -21.13 -34.44 -38.52
CA ASP A 442 -22.01 -35.01 -37.50
C ASP A 442 -22.42 -33.96 -36.48
N VAL A 443 -23.64 -33.49 -36.63
CA VAL A 443 -24.26 -32.54 -35.70
C VAL A 443 -25.49 -33.18 -35.04
N THR A 444 -25.51 -34.48 -34.90
CA THR A 444 -26.57 -35.23 -34.24
C THR A 444 -26.78 -34.76 -32.80
N CYS A 445 -28.06 -34.67 -32.41
CA CYS A 445 -28.46 -34.27 -31.08
C CYS A 445 -29.51 -35.26 -30.55
N ASN A 446 -29.42 -35.66 -29.31
CA ASN A 446 -30.36 -36.61 -28.71
C ASN A 446 -31.63 -35.89 -28.18
N SER A 447 -32.62 -36.68 -27.84
CA SER A 447 -33.91 -36.23 -27.33
C SER A 447 -33.85 -35.44 -26.00
N TRP A 448 -32.82 -35.70 -25.17
CA TRP A 448 -32.59 -34.99 -23.91
C TRP A 448 -32.31 -33.49 -24.13
N MET A 449 -31.47 -33.18 -25.09
CA MET A 449 -31.11 -31.79 -25.40
C MET A 449 -32.30 -30.98 -25.86
N ILE A 450 -33.18 -31.63 -26.65
CA ILE A 450 -34.44 -31.04 -27.08
C ILE A 450 -35.41 -30.86 -25.91
N ALA A 451 -35.53 -31.86 -25.05
CA ALA A 451 -36.41 -31.84 -23.88
C ALA A 451 -36.12 -30.70 -22.92
N TYR A 452 -34.86 -30.40 -22.71
CA TYR A 452 -34.41 -29.35 -21.80
C TYR A 452 -34.18 -27.98 -22.45
N GLY A 453 -34.50 -27.87 -23.76
CA GLY A 453 -34.43 -26.60 -24.52
C GLY A 453 -33.00 -26.14 -24.83
N TYR A 454 -32.04 -27.06 -24.82
CA TYR A 454 -30.65 -26.81 -25.21
C TYR A 454 -30.38 -26.98 -26.70
N GLU A 455 -31.38 -27.39 -27.45
CA GLU A 455 -31.35 -27.49 -28.91
C GLU A 455 -32.39 -26.54 -29.46
N LYS A 456 -31.95 -25.48 -30.19
CA LYS A 456 -32.81 -24.46 -30.80
C LYS A 456 -32.54 -24.26 -32.29
N CYS A 457 -31.65 -25.03 -32.88
CA CYS A 457 -31.22 -24.86 -34.25
C CYS A 457 -32.35 -25.18 -35.23
N GLU A 458 -32.80 -24.16 -35.93
CA GLU A 458 -33.88 -24.26 -36.94
C GLU A 458 -33.35 -24.56 -38.36
N SER A 459 -32.08 -24.19 -38.62
CA SER A 459 -31.47 -24.41 -39.93
C SER A 459 -29.98 -24.76 -39.85
N LEU A 460 -29.58 -25.65 -40.77
CA LEU A 460 -28.18 -26.03 -41.01
C LEU A 460 -27.81 -25.69 -42.43
N ASP A 461 -26.75 -24.96 -42.66
CA ASP A 461 -26.21 -24.67 -43.98
C ASP A 461 -24.89 -25.39 -44.21
N VAL A 462 -24.87 -26.33 -45.12
CA VAL A 462 -23.69 -27.08 -45.56
C VAL A 462 -23.38 -26.88 -47.04
N SER A 463 -24.05 -25.90 -47.68
CA SER A 463 -23.86 -25.62 -49.09
C SER A 463 -22.41 -25.27 -49.47
N GLY A 464 -21.66 -24.74 -48.52
CA GLY A 464 -20.22 -24.42 -48.61
C GLY A 464 -19.27 -25.61 -48.46
N CYS A 465 -19.75 -26.89 -48.45
CA CYS A 465 -18.94 -28.09 -48.29
C CYS A 465 -19.00 -28.97 -49.55
N PRO A 466 -18.29 -28.63 -50.64
CA PRO A 466 -18.41 -29.33 -51.91
C PRO A 466 -17.95 -30.79 -51.91
N ALA A 467 -17.08 -31.18 -50.96
CA ALA A 467 -16.56 -32.55 -50.83
C ALA A 467 -17.42 -33.45 -49.93
N LEU A 468 -18.55 -32.97 -49.42
CA LEU A 468 -19.40 -33.68 -48.45
C LEU A 468 -19.90 -35.01 -49.02
N THR A 469 -19.71 -36.10 -48.25
CA THR A 469 -20.18 -37.45 -48.55
C THR A 469 -21.11 -38.01 -47.49
N THR A 470 -20.99 -37.48 -46.24
CA THR A 470 -21.80 -37.95 -45.10
C THR A 470 -22.30 -36.77 -44.29
N LEU A 471 -23.60 -36.72 -44.06
CA LEU A 471 -24.26 -35.73 -43.22
C LEU A 471 -25.12 -36.41 -42.17
N LYS A 472 -24.75 -36.26 -40.89
CA LYS A 472 -25.58 -36.70 -39.77
C LYS A 472 -26.13 -35.47 -39.05
N ALA A 473 -27.40 -35.26 -39.18
CA ALA A 473 -28.13 -34.11 -38.63
C ALA A 473 -29.46 -34.57 -37.99
N LYS A 474 -29.50 -35.82 -37.50
CA LYS A 474 -30.67 -36.37 -36.86
C LYS A 474 -30.95 -35.70 -35.54
N ARG A 475 -32.21 -35.29 -35.33
CA ARG A 475 -32.74 -34.85 -34.05
C ARG A 475 -33.95 -35.70 -33.72
N GLU A 476 -33.89 -36.40 -32.59
CA GLU A 476 -35.02 -37.23 -32.16
C GLU A 476 -35.97 -36.40 -31.31
N ALA A 477 -37.28 -36.53 -31.58
CA ALA A 477 -38.29 -35.91 -30.74
C ALA A 477 -38.18 -36.48 -29.30
N SER A 478 -38.41 -35.64 -28.32
CA SER A 478 -38.32 -36.07 -26.92
C SER A 478 -39.50 -36.97 -26.56
N SER A 479 -39.18 -38.19 -26.13
CA SER A 479 -40.17 -39.10 -25.57
C SER A 479 -40.62 -38.66 -24.16
N TYR A 480 -39.87 -37.79 -23.49
CA TYR A 480 -40.12 -37.33 -22.12
C TYR A 480 -41.21 -36.25 -22.04
N ASN A 481 -41.19 -35.24 -22.90
CA ASN A 481 -42.13 -34.11 -22.87
C ASN A 481 -42.79 -33.83 -24.22
N GLY A 482 -42.55 -34.67 -25.21
CA GLY A 482 -43.12 -34.48 -26.55
C GLY A 482 -42.51 -33.33 -27.35
N ALA A 483 -41.43 -32.71 -26.90
CA ALA A 483 -40.78 -31.64 -27.63
C ALA A 483 -40.29 -32.14 -28.99
N GLN A 484 -40.60 -31.39 -30.04
CA GLN A 484 -40.29 -31.74 -31.41
C GLN A 484 -38.92 -31.19 -31.82
N CYS A 485 -38.33 -31.82 -32.83
CA CYS A 485 -37.13 -31.32 -33.49
C CYS A 485 -37.31 -29.90 -34.01
N THR A 486 -36.37 -29.03 -33.74
CA THR A 486 -36.36 -27.62 -34.18
C THR A 486 -35.83 -27.47 -35.59
N MET A 487 -34.92 -28.34 -36.07
CA MET A 487 -34.28 -28.22 -37.38
C MET A 487 -35.23 -28.56 -38.51
N LYS A 488 -35.65 -27.52 -39.20
CA LYS A 488 -36.62 -27.59 -40.29
C LYS A 488 -35.97 -27.54 -41.68
N THR A 489 -34.83 -26.85 -41.77
CA THR A 489 -34.20 -26.55 -43.07
C THR A 489 -32.75 -26.97 -43.09
N ILE A 490 -32.35 -27.69 -44.13
CA ILE A 490 -30.94 -27.98 -44.44
C ILE A 490 -30.64 -27.34 -45.78
N TYR A 491 -29.80 -26.31 -45.79
CA TYR A 491 -29.34 -25.67 -47.02
C TYR A 491 -28.20 -26.46 -47.63
N VAL A 492 -28.32 -26.77 -48.90
CA VAL A 492 -27.38 -27.53 -49.71
C VAL A 492 -27.14 -26.85 -51.04
N SER A 493 -26.00 -27.06 -51.70
CA SER A 493 -25.80 -26.64 -53.07
C SER A 493 -26.64 -27.49 -54.05
N ALA A 494 -26.84 -27.01 -55.28
CA ALA A 494 -27.52 -27.77 -56.31
C ALA A 494 -26.83 -29.13 -56.60
N ALA A 495 -25.48 -29.15 -56.59
CA ALA A 495 -24.71 -30.37 -56.77
C ALA A 495 -24.90 -31.35 -55.61
N GLN A 496 -24.91 -30.86 -54.38
CA GLN A 496 -25.16 -31.70 -53.21
C GLN A 496 -26.58 -32.27 -53.22
N LYS A 497 -27.59 -31.48 -53.60
CA LYS A 497 -28.95 -31.99 -53.71
C LYS A 497 -29.05 -33.14 -54.69
N ALA A 498 -28.47 -33.00 -55.90
CA ALA A 498 -28.41 -34.05 -56.88
C ALA A 498 -27.67 -35.30 -56.36
N ALA A 499 -26.58 -35.13 -55.66
CA ALA A 499 -25.81 -36.21 -55.06
C ALA A 499 -26.55 -36.94 -53.91
N ILE A 500 -27.35 -36.23 -53.13
CA ILE A 500 -28.24 -36.82 -52.10
C ILE A 500 -29.34 -37.65 -52.78
N GLU A 501 -29.98 -37.12 -53.85
CA GLU A 501 -30.99 -37.80 -54.60
C GLU A 501 -30.47 -39.07 -55.34
N ALA A 502 -29.17 -39.01 -55.75
CA ALA A 502 -28.46 -40.14 -56.34
C ALA A 502 -27.91 -41.15 -55.30
N GLY A 503 -28.02 -40.87 -54.01
CA GLY A 503 -27.49 -41.73 -52.93
C GLY A 503 -25.97 -41.73 -52.79
N THR A 504 -25.25 -40.77 -53.41
CA THR A 504 -23.82 -40.61 -53.30
C THR A 504 -23.39 -39.79 -52.04
N ILE A 505 -24.31 -38.97 -51.51
CA ILE A 505 -24.19 -38.42 -50.17
C ILE A 505 -25.12 -39.15 -49.23
N THR A 506 -24.58 -39.79 -48.19
CA THR A 506 -25.39 -40.42 -47.15
C THR A 506 -25.88 -39.38 -46.17
N VAL A 507 -27.20 -39.37 -45.92
CA VAL A 507 -27.80 -38.39 -45.00
C VAL A 507 -28.66 -39.09 -43.96
N GLU A 508 -28.34 -38.76 -42.69
CA GLU A 508 -29.21 -39.09 -41.54
C GLU A 508 -29.82 -37.76 -41.03
N LYS A 509 -31.11 -37.55 -41.31
CA LYS A 509 -31.84 -36.34 -40.88
C LYS A 509 -33.15 -36.68 -40.20
N SER A 510 -33.73 -35.71 -39.51
CA SER A 510 -35.10 -35.82 -38.99
C SER A 510 -36.12 -35.76 -40.10
N GLU A 511 -37.26 -36.43 -39.92
CA GLU A 511 -38.34 -36.46 -40.93
C GLU A 511 -38.88 -35.05 -41.23
N LEU A 512 -38.91 -34.18 -40.22
CA LEU A 512 -39.39 -32.82 -40.35
C LEU A 512 -38.43 -31.88 -41.10
N SER A 513 -37.21 -32.29 -41.36
CA SER A 513 -36.22 -31.48 -42.07
C SER A 513 -36.37 -31.60 -43.59
N SER A 514 -36.31 -30.49 -44.28
CA SER A 514 -36.34 -30.41 -45.74
C SER A 514 -35.06 -29.78 -46.31
N TYR A 515 -34.72 -30.13 -47.56
CA TYR A 515 -33.59 -29.53 -48.25
C TYR A 515 -34.01 -28.27 -49.00
N VAL A 516 -33.24 -27.22 -48.90
CA VAL A 516 -33.37 -25.98 -49.69
C VAL A 516 -32.05 -25.74 -50.43
N VAL A 517 -32.15 -25.52 -51.73
CA VAL A 517 -30.97 -25.21 -52.55
C VAL A 517 -30.62 -23.74 -52.37
N LYS A 518 -29.36 -23.49 -52.11
CA LYS A 518 -28.79 -22.17 -51.91
C LYS A 518 -27.78 -21.84 -53.00
#